data_d25874414c81eaee3d59ec6e25160f59
#
_entry.id   d25874414c81eaee3d59ec6e25160f59
#
_cell.length_a   1.000
_cell.length_b   1.000
_cell.length_c   1.000
_cell.angle_alpha   90.00
_cell.angle_beta   90.00
_cell.angle_gamma   90.00
#
_symmetry.space_group_name_H-M   'P 1'
#
loop_
_entity.id
_entity.type
_entity.pdbx_description
1 polymer ?
#
loop_
_entity_poly.entity_id
_entity_poly.type
_entity_poly.pdbx_seq_one_letter_code
_entity_poly.pdbx_strand_id
1 'polypeptide(L)'
;MARTTRPLTNTEVLRAKALEKDLTLHDGDGLFLIVKTSGKKLWRFRYQRPATKQRTMMGLGAFPALSLADARGLRADYLALLANGIDPQIQAEVAEEQQQIALDSIFSTVAANWFQLKSKSVTHDYAKDIWRSLEKDVFPTIGEIPVQQIKARTLVEALEPIKARGALETVRRLVQRVNEIMIYAVNTGLIDANPASGIGMAFEKPKKQNMPTLRPEELPMLMRSLVMSNLSVPTRCLIEWQLLTLVRPSEASGARWAELDLDAKLWTIPAERMKAKREHIVPLSPQALEILDVMKLISAHREHVFPSRNDPKQPMNSQTANAALKRIGFGGRLVAHGLRSIASTALNEAGFNADVIEAALAHSDKNEVRRAGNAANLLI
;
A
#
# COMPACT_ATOMS: atom_id res chain seq x y z
N MET A 1 53.11 4.46 45.43
CA MET A 1 53.28 3.17 44.73
C MET A 1 51.93 2.71 44.17
N ALA A 2 51.83 2.46 42.89
CA ALA A 2 50.61 1.92 42.29
C ALA A 2 50.42 0.45 42.79
N ARG A 3 49.30 0.15 43.42
CA ARG A 3 48.95 -1.24 43.79
C ARG A 3 48.83 -2.07 42.53
N THR A 4 49.80 -2.95 42.28
CA THR A 4 49.72 -3.95 41.22
C THR A 4 48.58 -4.90 41.54
N THR A 5 47.47 -4.87 40.77
CA THR A 5 46.35 -5.77 40.95
C THR A 5 46.72 -7.14 40.32
N ARG A 6 46.67 -8.21 41.10
CA ARG A 6 46.87 -9.54 40.56
C ARG A 6 45.71 -9.88 39.61
N PRO A 7 46.01 -10.38 38.38
CA PRO A 7 44.96 -10.79 37.44
C PRO A 7 44.11 -11.94 38.01
N LEU A 8 42.79 -11.92 37.69
CA LEU A 8 41.86 -12.97 38.07
C LEU A 8 42.12 -14.27 37.33
N THR A 9 41.78 -15.36 37.97
CA THR A 9 41.74 -16.69 37.32
C THR A 9 40.32 -17.08 36.98
N ASN A 10 40.13 -17.97 35.98
CA ASN A 10 38.79 -18.48 35.62
C ASN A 10 38.11 -19.15 36.83
N THR A 11 38.88 -19.81 37.70
CA THR A 11 38.36 -20.46 38.91
C THR A 11 37.80 -19.45 39.89
N GLU A 12 38.47 -18.31 40.09
CA GLU A 12 38.00 -17.22 40.95
C GLU A 12 36.70 -16.61 40.41
N VAL A 13 36.65 -16.38 39.12
CA VAL A 13 35.42 -15.86 38.42
C VAL A 13 34.25 -16.86 38.56
N LEU A 14 34.50 -18.16 38.35
CA LEU A 14 33.48 -19.20 38.48
C LEU A 14 32.98 -19.34 39.93
N ARG A 15 33.91 -19.37 40.91
CA ARG A 15 33.60 -19.58 42.32
C ARG A 15 33.08 -18.35 43.05
N ALA A 16 33.15 -17.16 42.47
CA ALA A 16 32.66 -15.91 43.05
C ALA A 16 31.13 -16.05 43.35
N LYS A 17 30.74 -15.89 44.60
CA LYS A 17 29.33 -15.99 45.06
C LYS A 17 28.80 -14.62 45.39
N ALA A 18 27.48 -14.47 45.26
CA ALA A 18 26.76 -13.31 45.73
C ALA A 18 26.94 -13.13 47.24
N LEU A 19 27.11 -11.92 47.69
CA LEU A 19 27.15 -11.50 49.09
C LEU A 19 25.98 -10.56 49.38
N GLU A 20 25.84 -10.11 50.63
CA GLU A 20 24.81 -9.10 51.01
C GLU A 20 24.97 -7.77 50.23
N LYS A 21 26.18 -7.48 49.75
CA LYS A 21 26.50 -6.32 48.90
C LYS A 21 27.22 -6.77 47.63
N ASP A 22 27.12 -5.96 46.59
CA ASP A 22 27.83 -6.22 45.32
C ASP A 22 29.31 -6.43 45.59
N LEU A 23 29.85 -7.57 45.14
CA LEU A 23 31.28 -7.89 45.23
C LEU A 23 31.98 -7.43 43.96
N THR A 24 33.05 -6.68 44.10
CA THR A 24 33.90 -6.24 42.98
C THR A 24 35.23 -6.96 42.98
N LEU A 25 35.56 -7.66 41.90
CA LEU A 25 36.82 -8.36 41.69
C LEU A 25 37.58 -7.68 40.54
N HIS A 26 38.78 -7.17 40.84
CA HIS A 26 39.60 -6.45 39.89
C HIS A 26 40.56 -7.37 39.14
N ASP A 27 40.61 -7.23 37.78
CA ASP A 27 41.53 -8.00 36.90
C ASP A 27 42.78 -7.20 36.48
N GLY A 28 42.79 -5.88 36.72
CA GLY A 28 43.84 -4.97 36.29
C GLY A 28 43.46 -4.12 35.09
N ASP A 29 44.22 -3.06 34.83
CA ASP A 29 44.05 -2.13 33.69
C ASP A 29 42.60 -1.65 33.47
N GLY A 30 41.87 -1.40 34.55
CA GLY A 30 40.51 -0.93 34.52
C GLY A 30 39.42 -2.00 34.37
N LEU A 31 39.79 -3.26 34.11
CA LEU A 31 38.82 -4.38 34.02
C LEU A 31 38.47 -4.91 35.41
N PHE A 32 37.21 -5.15 35.67
CA PHE A 32 36.71 -5.76 36.89
C PHE A 32 35.38 -6.48 36.69
N LEU A 33 35.11 -7.46 37.55
CA LEU A 33 33.87 -8.20 37.60
C LEU A 33 33.03 -7.71 38.78
N ILE A 34 31.77 -7.37 38.56
CA ILE A 34 30.80 -7.12 39.63
C ILE A 34 29.90 -8.37 39.77
N VAL A 35 29.91 -8.94 40.95
CA VAL A 35 28.97 -9.99 41.33
C VAL A 35 27.84 -9.31 42.12
N LYS A 36 26.66 -9.24 41.49
CA LYS A 36 25.47 -8.64 42.10
C LYS A 36 24.91 -9.49 43.23
N THR A 37 24.18 -8.89 44.16
CA THR A 37 23.43 -9.62 45.22
C THR A 37 22.48 -10.68 44.63
N SER A 38 21.98 -10.48 43.42
CA SER A 38 21.15 -11.45 42.65
C SER A 38 21.96 -12.64 42.07
N GLY A 39 23.30 -12.68 42.23
CA GLY A 39 24.16 -13.69 41.66
C GLY A 39 24.62 -13.41 40.22
N LYS A 40 24.08 -12.38 39.55
CA LYS A 40 24.55 -12.00 38.20
C LYS A 40 25.96 -11.46 38.26
N LYS A 41 26.80 -11.91 37.31
CA LYS A 41 28.19 -11.49 37.21
C LYS A 41 28.36 -10.65 35.96
N LEU A 42 28.84 -9.42 36.12
CA LEU A 42 28.91 -8.41 35.04
C LEU A 42 30.34 -7.90 34.90
N TRP A 43 30.87 -8.01 33.71
CA TRP A 43 32.18 -7.39 33.36
C TRP A 43 31.98 -5.89 33.16
N ARG A 44 32.91 -5.11 33.75
CA ARG A 44 32.96 -3.65 33.66
C ARG A 44 34.38 -3.21 33.34
N PHE A 45 34.48 -2.13 32.56
CA PHE A 45 35.73 -1.49 32.26
C PHE A 45 35.71 -0.05 32.71
N ARG A 46 36.66 0.36 33.56
CA ARG A 46 36.81 1.72 34.06
C ARG A 46 37.99 2.35 33.37
N TYR A 47 37.76 3.54 32.84
CA TYR A 47 38.76 4.31 32.13
C TYR A 47 38.59 5.82 32.35
N GLN A 48 39.49 6.64 31.81
CA GLN A 48 39.45 8.08 31.83
C GLN A 48 39.15 8.56 30.40
N ARG A 49 38.10 9.35 30.24
CA ARG A 49 37.72 9.93 28.95
C ARG A 49 38.85 10.73 28.34
N PRO A 50 39.23 10.56 27.09
CA PRO A 50 40.34 11.27 26.46
C PRO A 50 40.16 12.81 26.48
N ALA A 51 38.96 13.30 26.15
CA ALA A 51 38.65 14.72 26.03
C ALA A 51 38.51 15.41 27.38
N THR A 52 37.71 14.87 28.32
CA THR A 52 37.32 15.55 29.58
C THR A 52 38.19 15.15 30.77
N LYS A 53 39.03 14.11 30.61
CA LYS A 53 39.81 13.49 31.70
C LYS A 53 38.97 13.00 32.88
N GLN A 54 37.66 12.93 32.74
CA GLN A 54 36.76 12.37 33.75
C GLN A 54 36.84 10.85 33.79
N ARG A 55 36.79 10.29 34.99
CA ARG A 55 36.68 8.84 35.16
C ARG A 55 35.27 8.37 34.81
N THR A 56 35.16 7.36 33.97
CA THR A 56 33.91 6.70 33.59
C THR A 56 34.03 5.19 33.64
N MET A 57 32.90 4.49 33.48
CA MET A 57 32.91 3.04 33.33
C MET A 57 31.85 2.60 32.33
N MET A 58 32.15 1.56 31.58
CA MET A 58 31.22 0.93 30.65
C MET A 58 31.01 -0.54 30.98
N GLY A 59 29.84 -1.08 30.61
CA GLY A 59 29.54 -2.49 30.69
C GLY A 59 30.13 -3.22 29.48
N LEU A 60 30.77 -4.37 29.73
CA LEU A 60 31.26 -5.21 28.63
C LEU A 60 30.33 -6.37 28.33
N GLY A 61 29.67 -6.92 29.34
CA GLY A 61 28.77 -8.05 29.18
C GLY A 61 28.65 -8.89 30.46
N ALA A 62 27.86 -9.95 30.40
CA ALA A 62 27.61 -10.83 31.52
C ALA A 62 28.43 -12.14 31.40
N PHE A 63 29.02 -12.56 32.50
CA PHE A 63 29.58 -13.91 32.61
C PHE A 63 28.42 -14.90 32.89
N PRO A 64 28.37 -16.12 32.27
CA PRO A 64 29.43 -16.74 31.46
C PRO A 64 29.38 -16.43 29.95
N ALA A 65 28.36 -15.70 29.45
CA ALA A 65 28.26 -15.39 28.03
C ALA A 65 29.51 -14.67 27.48
N LEU A 66 30.11 -13.78 28.30
CA LEU A 66 31.42 -13.19 28.05
C LEU A 66 32.43 -13.81 28.99
N SER A 67 33.39 -14.59 28.46
CA SER A 67 34.44 -15.23 29.25
C SER A 67 35.48 -14.22 29.79
N LEU A 68 36.33 -14.62 30.73
CA LEU A 68 37.42 -13.77 31.21
C LEU A 68 38.43 -13.44 30.07
N ALA A 69 38.68 -14.41 29.18
CA ALA A 69 39.55 -14.19 28.03
C ALA A 69 38.99 -13.15 27.07
N ASP A 70 37.72 -13.25 26.72
CA ASP A 70 37.05 -12.30 25.83
C ASP A 70 36.95 -10.90 26.46
N ALA A 71 36.68 -10.83 27.77
CA ALA A 71 36.66 -9.56 28.50
C ALA A 71 38.02 -8.86 28.48
N ARG A 72 39.13 -9.63 28.58
CA ARG A 72 40.49 -9.11 28.42
C ARG A 72 40.80 -8.68 27.00
N GLY A 73 40.29 -9.41 25.98
CA GLY A 73 40.35 -9.01 24.58
C GLY A 73 39.72 -7.63 24.37
N LEU A 74 38.46 -7.47 24.77
CA LEU A 74 37.75 -6.18 24.70
C LEU A 74 38.50 -5.06 25.45
N ARG A 75 39.06 -5.35 26.65
CA ARG A 75 39.87 -4.37 27.35
C ARG A 75 41.07 -3.91 26.52
N ALA A 76 41.79 -4.85 25.88
CA ALA A 76 42.94 -4.51 25.06
C ALA A 76 42.54 -3.62 23.87
N ASP A 77 41.44 -3.93 23.19
CA ASP A 77 40.93 -3.14 22.10
C ASP A 77 40.55 -1.73 22.56
N TYR A 78 39.89 -1.61 23.71
CA TYR A 78 39.49 -0.29 24.27
C TYR A 78 40.70 0.53 24.73
N LEU A 79 41.75 -0.11 25.29
CA LEU A 79 42.98 0.58 25.62
C LEU A 79 43.69 1.11 24.36
N ALA A 80 43.66 0.35 23.26
CA ALA A 80 44.18 0.82 21.98
C ALA A 80 43.42 2.04 21.44
N LEU A 81 42.09 2.06 21.54
CA LEU A 81 41.27 3.24 21.19
C LEU A 81 41.64 4.44 22.05
N LEU A 82 41.73 4.26 23.36
CA LEU A 82 42.10 5.33 24.30
C LEU A 82 43.50 5.89 24.04
N ALA A 83 44.47 5.04 23.66
CA ALA A 83 45.78 5.48 23.27
C ALA A 83 45.79 6.37 22.02
N ASN A 84 44.81 6.14 21.11
CA ASN A 84 44.57 7.01 19.94
C ASN A 84 43.64 8.20 20.21
N GLY A 85 43.31 8.46 21.47
CA GLY A 85 42.45 9.59 21.85
C GLY A 85 40.94 9.38 21.58
N ILE A 86 40.52 8.15 21.23
CA ILE A 86 39.14 7.81 20.93
C ILE A 86 38.45 7.27 22.19
N ASP A 87 37.29 7.80 22.53
CA ASP A 87 36.44 7.29 23.62
C ASP A 87 35.67 6.06 23.15
N PRO A 88 35.89 4.86 23.74
CA PRO A 88 35.23 3.62 23.30
C PRO A 88 33.71 3.67 23.42
N GLN A 89 33.16 4.37 24.41
CA GLN A 89 31.73 4.50 24.59
C GLN A 89 31.10 5.36 23.48
N ILE A 90 31.73 6.48 23.15
CA ILE A 90 31.26 7.35 22.06
C ILE A 90 31.34 6.62 20.72
N GLN A 91 32.43 5.85 20.49
CA GLN A 91 32.57 5.07 19.27
C GLN A 91 31.46 3.99 19.14
N ALA A 92 31.12 3.30 20.24
CA ALA A 92 30.04 2.32 20.24
C ALA A 92 28.67 2.99 19.98
N GLU A 93 28.39 4.11 20.61
CA GLU A 93 27.14 4.88 20.40
C GLU A 93 27.02 5.34 18.93
N VAL A 94 28.10 5.86 18.34
CA VAL A 94 28.12 6.25 16.91
C VAL A 94 27.92 5.04 15.99
N ALA A 95 28.51 3.89 16.32
CA ALA A 95 28.33 2.69 15.53
C ALA A 95 26.89 2.16 15.59
N GLU A 96 26.26 2.16 16.77
CA GLU A 96 24.85 1.80 16.96
C GLU A 96 23.92 2.76 16.20
N GLU A 97 24.17 4.07 16.30
CA GLU A 97 23.42 5.09 15.56
C GLU A 97 23.53 4.90 14.04
N GLN A 98 24.76 4.66 13.54
CA GLN A 98 24.97 4.37 12.12
C GLN A 98 24.26 3.10 11.67
N GLN A 99 24.26 2.06 12.51
CA GLN A 99 23.54 0.82 12.22
C GLN A 99 22.02 1.05 12.18
N GLN A 100 21.48 1.83 13.12
CA GLN A 100 20.07 2.18 13.15
C GLN A 100 19.68 3.02 11.93
N ILE A 101 20.46 4.03 11.58
CA ILE A 101 20.25 4.82 10.35
C ILE A 101 20.28 3.91 9.11
N ALA A 102 21.21 2.94 9.06
CA ALA A 102 21.27 2.00 7.96
C ALA A 102 20.00 1.13 7.86
N LEU A 103 19.48 0.64 8.99
CA LEU A 103 18.24 -0.15 9.05
C LEU A 103 17.01 0.68 8.66
N ASP A 104 16.92 1.91 9.17
CA ASP A 104 15.81 2.83 8.86
C ASP A 104 15.84 3.30 7.41
N SER A 105 16.99 3.20 6.76
CA SER A 105 17.18 3.61 5.37
C SER A 105 17.00 2.50 4.34
N ILE A 106 16.73 1.24 4.73
CA ILE A 106 16.42 0.20 3.75
C ILE A 106 15.12 0.50 3.01
N PHE A 107 15.07 0.12 1.73
CA PHE A 107 13.97 0.50 0.85
C PHE A 107 12.59 0.07 1.37
N SER A 108 12.46 -1.13 1.92
CA SER A 108 11.19 -1.63 2.46
C SER A 108 10.70 -0.82 3.66
N THR A 109 11.59 -0.38 4.55
CA THR A 109 11.27 0.50 5.69
C THR A 109 10.82 1.88 5.19
N VAL A 110 11.56 2.49 4.27
CA VAL A 110 11.22 3.78 3.66
C VAL A 110 9.88 3.69 2.93
N ALA A 111 9.64 2.60 2.20
CA ALA A 111 8.37 2.33 1.53
C ALA A 111 7.21 2.19 2.52
N ALA A 112 7.42 1.54 3.68
CA ALA A 112 6.41 1.42 4.73
C ALA A 112 6.04 2.78 5.32
N ASN A 113 7.02 3.63 5.59
CA ASN A 113 6.80 4.99 6.10
C ASN A 113 6.04 5.86 5.07
N TRP A 114 6.44 5.83 3.81
CA TRP A 114 5.70 6.47 2.72
C TRP A 114 4.26 5.93 2.64
N PHE A 115 4.08 4.62 2.74
CA PHE A 115 2.78 3.98 2.61
C PHE A 115 1.81 4.36 3.72
N GLN A 116 2.27 4.61 4.96
CA GLN A 116 1.43 5.13 6.04
C GLN A 116 0.77 6.47 5.68
N LEU A 117 1.47 7.33 4.94
CA LEU A 117 0.90 8.60 4.44
C LEU A 117 0.00 8.35 3.23
N LYS A 118 0.46 7.54 2.27
CA LYS A 118 -0.27 7.25 1.02
C LYS A 118 -1.61 6.58 1.28
N SER A 119 -1.67 5.63 2.19
CA SER A 119 -2.89 4.86 2.51
C SER A 119 -4.04 5.74 3.02
N LYS A 120 -3.74 6.87 3.66
CA LYS A 120 -4.74 7.84 4.13
C LYS A 120 -5.42 8.63 2.99
N SER A 121 -4.77 8.70 1.82
CA SER A 121 -5.23 9.49 0.66
C SER A 121 -5.93 8.66 -0.42
N VAL A 122 -5.99 7.35 -0.25
CA VAL A 122 -6.55 6.42 -1.24
C VAL A 122 -7.58 5.48 -0.61
N THR A 123 -8.37 4.77 -1.43
CA THR A 123 -9.30 3.76 -0.91
C THR A 123 -8.53 2.57 -0.33
N HIS A 124 -9.14 1.90 0.65
CA HIS A 124 -8.53 0.75 1.34
C HIS A 124 -8.11 -0.37 0.37
N ASP A 125 -8.95 -0.70 -0.61
CA ASP A 125 -8.63 -1.74 -1.59
C ASP A 125 -7.47 -1.33 -2.50
N TYR A 126 -7.42 -0.06 -2.91
CA TYR A 126 -6.30 0.44 -3.71
C TYR A 126 -4.99 0.50 -2.90
N ALA A 127 -5.07 0.82 -1.60
CA ALA A 127 -3.92 0.74 -0.70
C ALA A 127 -3.37 -0.70 -0.63
N LYS A 128 -4.24 -1.70 -0.46
CA LYS A 128 -3.84 -3.12 -0.49
C LYS A 128 -3.16 -3.49 -1.81
N ASP A 129 -3.70 -3.05 -2.94
CA ASP A 129 -3.11 -3.32 -4.26
C ASP A 129 -1.73 -2.67 -4.42
N ILE A 130 -1.55 -1.44 -3.91
CA ILE A 130 -0.24 -0.77 -3.90
C ILE A 130 0.77 -1.63 -3.14
N TRP A 131 0.47 -1.95 -1.88
CA TRP A 131 1.39 -2.68 -1.01
C TRP A 131 1.73 -4.06 -1.56
N ARG A 132 0.69 -4.84 -1.92
CA ARG A 132 0.86 -6.17 -2.52
C ARG A 132 1.75 -6.16 -3.76
N SER A 133 1.66 -5.12 -4.60
CA SER A 133 2.51 -5.05 -5.78
C SER A 133 3.97 -4.76 -5.46
N LEU A 134 4.25 -3.98 -4.40
CA LEU A 134 5.60 -3.75 -3.91
C LEU A 134 6.19 -5.02 -3.31
N GLU A 135 5.45 -5.71 -2.44
CA GLU A 135 5.87 -6.99 -1.84
C GLU A 135 6.18 -8.05 -2.89
N LYS A 136 5.33 -8.14 -3.91
CA LYS A 136 5.46 -9.19 -4.92
C LYS A 136 6.57 -8.92 -5.93
N ASP A 137 6.68 -7.69 -6.40
CA ASP A 137 7.42 -7.38 -7.61
C ASP A 137 8.64 -6.46 -7.39
N VAL A 138 8.80 -5.84 -6.21
CA VAL A 138 9.88 -4.87 -5.93
C VAL A 138 10.75 -5.29 -4.76
N PHE A 139 10.16 -5.61 -3.60
CA PHE A 139 10.89 -5.95 -2.39
C PHE A 139 11.81 -7.17 -2.52
N PRO A 140 11.49 -8.23 -3.30
CA PRO A 140 12.41 -9.36 -3.45
C PRO A 140 13.77 -8.96 -4.05
N THR A 141 13.84 -7.86 -4.80
CA THR A 141 15.07 -7.43 -5.48
C THR A 141 15.77 -6.30 -4.73
N ILE A 142 15.01 -5.30 -4.24
CA ILE A 142 15.61 -4.09 -3.65
C ILE A 142 15.13 -3.79 -2.23
N GLY A 143 14.25 -4.61 -1.66
CA GLY A 143 13.63 -4.35 -0.35
C GLY A 143 14.65 -4.12 0.77
N GLU A 144 15.72 -4.91 0.80
CA GLU A 144 16.76 -4.89 1.83
C GLU A 144 17.94 -3.95 1.50
N ILE A 145 17.91 -3.26 0.35
CA ILE A 145 18.98 -2.36 -0.05
C ILE A 145 18.75 -0.98 0.57
N PRO A 146 19.73 -0.37 1.26
CA PRO A 146 19.65 1.02 1.72
C PRO A 146 19.40 1.96 0.53
N VAL A 147 18.47 2.93 0.70
CA VAL A 147 18.07 3.84 -0.40
C VAL A 147 19.24 4.65 -0.98
N GLN A 148 20.28 4.91 -0.17
CA GLN A 148 21.51 5.59 -0.60
C GLN A 148 22.32 4.77 -1.62
N GLN A 149 22.19 3.44 -1.59
CA GLN A 149 22.92 2.53 -2.48
C GLN A 149 22.13 2.20 -3.76
N ILE A 150 20.84 2.54 -3.80
CA ILE A 150 19.98 2.25 -4.95
C ILE A 150 20.31 3.21 -6.09
N LYS A 151 20.68 2.65 -7.23
CA LYS A 151 20.96 3.37 -8.49
C LYS A 151 19.82 3.16 -9.49
N ALA A 152 19.71 4.05 -10.47
CA ALA A 152 18.72 3.92 -11.55
C ALA A 152 18.81 2.55 -12.25
N ARG A 153 20.01 2.04 -12.51
CA ARG A 153 20.24 0.72 -13.10
C ARG A 153 19.62 -0.40 -12.25
N THR A 154 19.80 -0.37 -10.93
CA THR A 154 19.23 -1.37 -10.01
C THR A 154 17.71 -1.40 -10.06
N LEU A 155 17.08 -0.21 -10.16
CA LEU A 155 15.63 -0.08 -10.30
C LEU A 155 15.11 -0.63 -11.63
N VAL A 156 15.85 -0.40 -12.72
CA VAL A 156 15.50 -0.94 -14.06
C VAL A 156 15.62 -2.47 -14.03
N GLU A 157 16.71 -3.02 -13.49
CA GLU A 157 16.93 -4.47 -13.36
C GLU A 157 15.85 -5.14 -12.49
N ALA A 158 15.38 -4.49 -11.44
CA ALA A 158 14.29 -4.99 -10.59
C ALA A 158 12.94 -5.10 -11.34
N LEU A 159 12.70 -4.25 -12.31
CA LEU A 159 11.45 -4.20 -13.08
C LEU A 159 11.50 -5.00 -14.40
N GLU A 160 12.67 -5.42 -14.85
CA GLU A 160 12.86 -6.18 -16.10
C GLU A 160 12.09 -7.53 -16.13
N PRO A 161 12.01 -8.31 -15.04
CA PRO A 161 11.21 -9.55 -15.02
C PRO A 161 9.71 -9.30 -15.28
N ILE A 162 9.20 -8.13 -14.89
CA ILE A 162 7.79 -7.75 -15.09
C ILE A 162 7.56 -7.37 -16.54
N LYS A 163 8.51 -6.64 -17.13
CA LYS A 163 8.52 -6.32 -18.56
C LYS A 163 8.58 -7.60 -19.41
N ALA A 164 9.45 -8.55 -19.08
CA ALA A 164 9.59 -9.83 -19.76
C ALA A 164 8.28 -10.64 -19.80
N ARG A 165 7.41 -10.48 -18.79
CA ARG A 165 6.05 -11.06 -18.76
C ARG A 165 5.05 -10.30 -19.65
N GLY A 166 5.44 -9.23 -20.34
CA GLY A 166 4.56 -8.36 -21.13
C GLY A 166 3.64 -7.46 -20.29
N ALA A 167 3.85 -7.35 -18.97
CA ALA A 167 2.98 -6.59 -18.07
C ALA A 167 3.36 -5.10 -17.98
N LEU A 168 3.43 -4.42 -19.12
CA LEU A 168 3.93 -3.03 -19.22
C LEU A 168 3.13 -2.02 -18.39
N GLU A 169 1.81 -2.22 -18.23
CA GLU A 169 0.99 -1.35 -17.38
C GLU A 169 1.36 -1.54 -15.89
N THR A 170 1.72 -2.75 -15.48
CA THR A 170 2.24 -3.01 -14.12
C THR A 170 3.60 -2.33 -13.93
N VAL A 171 4.50 -2.43 -14.91
CA VAL A 171 5.78 -1.71 -14.90
C VAL A 171 5.55 -0.21 -14.72
N ARG A 172 4.67 0.39 -15.51
CA ARG A 172 4.34 1.81 -15.41
C ARG A 172 3.88 2.23 -14.03
N ARG A 173 3.00 1.43 -13.40
CA ARG A 173 2.49 1.68 -12.03
C ARG A 173 3.57 1.50 -10.98
N LEU A 174 4.44 0.50 -11.12
CA LEU A 174 5.54 0.28 -10.18
C LEU A 174 6.60 1.37 -10.30
N VAL A 175 6.93 1.82 -11.51
CA VAL A 175 7.80 3.00 -11.73
C VAL A 175 7.26 4.21 -10.98
N GLN A 176 5.96 4.49 -11.11
CA GLN A 176 5.33 5.61 -10.39
C GLN A 176 5.46 5.44 -8.87
N ARG A 177 5.16 4.25 -8.33
CA ARG A 177 5.23 3.97 -6.89
C ARG A 177 6.65 4.09 -6.34
N VAL A 178 7.63 3.48 -7.03
CA VAL A 178 9.05 3.57 -6.67
C VAL A 178 9.52 5.03 -6.71
N ASN A 179 9.12 5.78 -7.72
CA ASN A 179 9.45 7.20 -7.82
C ASN A 179 8.85 8.01 -6.65
N GLU A 180 7.60 7.76 -6.26
CA GLU A 180 6.98 8.40 -5.10
C GLU A 180 7.70 8.07 -3.79
N ILE A 181 8.15 6.82 -3.60
CA ILE A 181 8.94 6.39 -2.44
C ILE A 181 10.29 7.10 -2.41
N MET A 182 10.98 7.19 -3.56
CA MET A 182 12.28 7.86 -3.64
C MET A 182 12.15 9.38 -3.47
N ILE A 183 11.08 10.01 -3.92
CA ILE A 183 10.76 11.41 -3.61
C ILE A 183 10.58 11.59 -2.10
N TYR A 184 9.87 10.66 -1.44
CA TYR A 184 9.73 10.67 0.02
C TYR A 184 11.09 10.57 0.71
N ALA A 185 11.98 9.69 0.24
CA ALA A 185 13.34 9.58 0.76
C ALA A 185 14.17 10.85 0.61
N VAL A 186 14.03 11.58 -0.52
CA VAL A 186 14.66 12.91 -0.70
C VAL A 186 14.08 13.92 0.28
N ASN A 187 12.77 13.99 0.39
CA ASN A 187 12.08 14.98 1.25
C ASN A 187 12.33 14.74 2.75
N THR A 188 12.69 13.53 3.15
CA THR A 188 13.06 13.18 4.53
C THR A 188 14.57 13.24 4.78
N GLY A 189 15.37 13.65 3.77
CA GLY A 189 16.81 13.82 3.90
C GLY A 189 17.62 12.52 3.92
N LEU A 190 17.01 11.39 3.53
CA LEU A 190 17.70 10.10 3.46
C LEU A 190 18.64 10.01 2.24
N ILE A 191 18.31 10.71 1.15
CA ILE A 191 19.10 10.81 -0.08
C ILE A 191 19.03 12.22 -0.64
N ASP A 192 20.07 12.66 -1.34
CA ASP A 192 20.14 14.01 -1.94
C ASP A 192 19.42 14.10 -3.29
N ALA A 193 19.33 13.01 -4.02
CA ALA A 193 18.73 12.98 -5.36
C ALA A 193 17.92 11.70 -5.58
N ASN A 194 16.86 11.81 -6.39
CA ASN A 194 15.97 10.69 -6.68
C ASN A 194 16.51 9.84 -7.87
N PRO A 195 17.02 8.62 -7.63
CA PRO A 195 17.51 7.75 -8.70
C PRO A 195 16.39 7.15 -9.57
N ALA A 196 15.13 7.23 -9.16
CA ALA A 196 13.97 6.76 -9.91
C ALA A 196 13.45 7.81 -10.92
N SER A 197 14.01 9.02 -10.91
CA SER A 197 13.59 10.07 -11.85
C SER A 197 13.88 9.64 -13.29
N GLY A 198 12.80 9.57 -14.09
CA GLY A 198 12.92 9.23 -15.53
C GLY A 198 13.14 7.76 -15.86
N ILE A 199 13.24 6.83 -14.92
CA ILE A 199 13.46 5.39 -15.20
C ILE A 199 12.36 4.79 -16.09
N GLY A 200 11.16 5.37 -16.11
CA GLY A 200 10.08 4.95 -17.01
C GLY A 200 10.44 5.03 -18.49
N MET A 201 11.43 5.86 -18.85
CA MET A 201 11.92 5.98 -20.24
C MET A 201 12.75 4.76 -20.69
N ALA A 202 13.21 3.93 -19.75
CA ALA A 202 13.89 2.66 -20.05
C ALA A 202 12.92 1.54 -20.48
N PHE A 203 11.61 1.79 -20.41
CA PHE A 203 10.57 0.80 -20.71
C PHE A 203 9.67 1.28 -21.84
N GLU A 204 9.18 0.33 -22.62
CA GLU A 204 8.17 0.60 -23.63
C GLU A 204 6.87 1.09 -22.98
N LYS A 205 6.24 2.07 -23.61
CA LYS A 205 4.93 2.54 -23.15
C LYS A 205 3.88 1.46 -23.45
N PRO A 206 3.00 1.12 -22.48
CA PRO A 206 1.91 0.21 -22.75
C PRO A 206 1.03 0.77 -23.86
N LYS A 207 0.69 -0.05 -24.84
CA LYS A 207 -0.28 0.33 -25.88
C LYS A 207 -1.63 0.55 -25.21
N LYS A 208 -2.22 1.72 -25.43
CA LYS A 208 -3.57 2.01 -24.95
C LYS A 208 -4.55 1.08 -25.65
N GLN A 209 -5.13 0.15 -24.90
CA GLN A 209 -6.23 -0.68 -25.36
C GLN A 209 -7.53 -0.15 -24.77
N ASN A 210 -8.50 0.10 -25.63
CA ASN A 210 -9.85 0.43 -25.16
C ASN A 210 -10.45 -0.81 -24.51
N MET A 211 -11.28 -0.61 -23.49
CA MET A 211 -12.02 -1.73 -22.90
C MET A 211 -12.92 -2.38 -23.94
N PRO A 212 -13.02 -3.73 -23.97
CA PRO A 212 -13.90 -4.42 -24.89
C PRO A 212 -15.34 -3.92 -24.75
N THR A 213 -15.94 -3.56 -25.86
CA THR A 213 -17.31 -3.10 -25.98
C THR A 213 -17.93 -3.60 -27.28
N LEU A 214 -19.23 -3.79 -27.31
CA LEU A 214 -19.98 -4.12 -28.52
C LEU A 214 -20.38 -2.86 -29.25
N ARG A 215 -20.73 -3.00 -30.52
CA ARG A 215 -21.44 -1.96 -31.28
C ARG A 215 -22.92 -1.96 -30.92
N PRO A 216 -23.64 -0.84 -31.05
CA PRO A 216 -25.08 -0.77 -30.76
C PRO A 216 -25.90 -1.84 -31.50
N GLU A 217 -25.55 -2.19 -32.76
CA GLU A 217 -26.24 -3.18 -33.57
C GLU A 217 -26.14 -4.60 -33.01
N GLU A 218 -25.15 -4.87 -32.16
CA GLU A 218 -24.95 -6.16 -31.49
C GLU A 218 -25.79 -6.28 -30.18
N LEU A 219 -26.42 -5.19 -29.73
CA LEU A 219 -27.24 -5.19 -28.51
C LEU A 219 -28.38 -6.20 -28.52
N PRO A 220 -29.14 -6.40 -29.61
CA PRO A 220 -30.18 -7.44 -29.66
C PRO A 220 -29.63 -8.84 -29.44
N MET A 221 -28.41 -9.14 -29.85
CA MET A 221 -27.75 -10.42 -29.59
C MET A 221 -27.42 -10.57 -28.11
N LEU A 222 -26.89 -9.53 -27.47
CA LEU A 222 -26.63 -9.51 -26.03
C LEU A 222 -27.91 -9.76 -25.24
N MET A 223 -29.00 -9.03 -25.54
CA MET A 223 -30.27 -9.16 -24.84
C MET A 223 -30.84 -10.57 -24.96
N ARG A 224 -30.82 -11.16 -26.16
CA ARG A 224 -31.23 -12.56 -26.38
C ARG A 224 -30.38 -13.53 -25.56
N SER A 225 -29.07 -13.36 -25.54
CA SER A 225 -28.18 -14.22 -24.77
C SER A 225 -28.42 -14.10 -23.26
N LEU A 226 -28.76 -12.93 -22.75
CA LEU A 226 -29.12 -12.71 -21.34
C LEU A 226 -30.43 -13.47 -20.99
N VAL A 227 -31.44 -13.37 -21.84
CA VAL A 227 -32.75 -14.06 -21.62
C VAL A 227 -32.60 -15.57 -21.68
N MET A 228 -31.85 -16.09 -22.66
CA MET A 228 -31.68 -17.55 -22.89
C MET A 228 -30.67 -18.19 -21.93
N SER A 229 -29.97 -17.38 -21.14
CA SER A 229 -28.94 -17.87 -20.24
C SER A 229 -29.50 -18.39 -18.91
N ASN A 230 -28.76 -19.30 -18.27
CA ASN A 230 -29.02 -19.75 -16.91
C ASN A 230 -28.37 -18.79 -15.85
N LEU A 231 -28.50 -17.49 -16.02
CA LEU A 231 -28.11 -16.50 -15.03
C LEU A 231 -29.20 -16.35 -13.98
N SER A 232 -28.80 -16.07 -12.73
CA SER A 232 -29.79 -15.70 -11.71
C SER A 232 -30.47 -14.39 -12.08
N VAL A 233 -31.78 -14.27 -11.74
CA VAL A 233 -32.57 -13.07 -12.00
C VAL A 233 -31.85 -11.77 -11.52
N PRO A 234 -31.31 -11.70 -10.28
CA PRO A 234 -30.60 -10.48 -9.86
C PRO A 234 -29.37 -10.14 -10.70
N THR A 235 -28.66 -11.16 -11.21
CA THR A 235 -27.46 -10.94 -12.06
C THR A 235 -27.86 -10.39 -13.43
N ARG A 236 -28.92 -10.93 -14.02
CA ARG A 236 -29.46 -10.42 -15.27
C ARG A 236 -29.97 -8.99 -15.11
N CYS A 237 -30.80 -8.75 -14.11
CA CYS A 237 -31.31 -7.42 -13.79
C CYS A 237 -30.18 -6.40 -13.55
N LEU A 238 -29.08 -6.78 -12.90
CA LEU A 238 -27.93 -5.90 -12.71
C LEU A 238 -27.28 -5.48 -14.04
N ILE A 239 -27.15 -6.40 -15.01
CA ILE A 239 -26.55 -6.08 -16.33
C ILE A 239 -27.47 -5.13 -17.10
N GLU A 240 -28.77 -5.42 -17.13
CA GLU A 240 -29.79 -4.57 -17.79
C GLU A 240 -29.88 -3.19 -17.11
N TRP A 241 -29.85 -3.15 -15.78
CA TRP A 241 -29.79 -1.91 -15.00
C TRP A 241 -28.59 -1.04 -15.35
N GLN A 242 -27.39 -1.64 -15.47
CA GLN A 242 -26.20 -0.89 -15.87
C GLN A 242 -26.31 -0.29 -17.27
N LEU A 243 -26.91 -1.03 -18.21
CA LEU A 243 -27.11 -0.58 -19.58
C LEU A 243 -28.10 0.62 -19.63
N LEU A 244 -29.20 0.54 -18.87
CA LEU A 244 -30.28 1.55 -18.87
C LEU A 244 -29.92 2.83 -18.10
N THR A 245 -29.09 2.70 -17.06
CA THR A 245 -28.74 3.85 -16.19
C THR A 245 -27.40 4.49 -16.51
N LEU A 246 -26.58 3.89 -17.38
CA LEU A 246 -25.27 4.38 -17.80
C LEU A 246 -24.28 4.61 -16.64
N VAL A 247 -24.55 4.12 -15.43
CA VAL A 247 -23.68 4.30 -14.26
C VAL A 247 -22.51 3.32 -14.26
N ARG A 248 -21.50 3.56 -13.42
CA ARG A 248 -20.35 2.64 -13.31
C ARG A 248 -20.74 1.33 -12.63
N PRO A 249 -20.05 0.21 -12.92
CA PRO A 249 -20.38 -1.11 -12.34
C PRO A 249 -20.50 -1.13 -10.81
N SER A 250 -19.64 -0.38 -10.10
CA SER A 250 -19.70 -0.25 -8.64
C SER A 250 -20.89 0.59 -8.15
N GLU A 251 -21.26 1.61 -8.90
CA GLU A 251 -22.42 2.44 -8.61
C GLU A 251 -23.72 1.63 -8.78
N ALA A 252 -23.83 0.90 -9.89
CA ALA A 252 -24.99 0.06 -10.18
C ALA A 252 -25.16 -1.08 -9.16
N SER A 253 -24.11 -1.86 -8.91
CA SER A 253 -24.18 -3.00 -7.98
C SER A 253 -24.48 -2.56 -6.53
N GLY A 254 -24.06 -1.36 -6.15
CA GLY A 254 -24.27 -0.80 -4.84
C GLY A 254 -25.57 0.00 -4.68
N ALA A 255 -26.49 0.00 -5.67
CA ALA A 255 -27.77 0.71 -5.58
C ALA A 255 -28.54 0.33 -4.32
N ARG A 256 -29.11 1.33 -3.63
CA ARG A 256 -29.89 1.14 -2.41
C ARG A 256 -31.33 1.57 -2.65
N TRP A 257 -32.27 0.88 -2.01
CA TRP A 257 -33.69 1.25 -2.10
C TRP A 257 -33.96 2.66 -1.59
N ALA A 258 -33.25 3.09 -0.56
CA ALA A 258 -33.37 4.45 0.00
C ALA A 258 -32.87 5.57 -0.94
N GLU A 259 -32.17 5.25 -2.03
CA GLU A 259 -31.70 6.21 -3.03
C GLU A 259 -32.71 6.42 -4.17
N LEU A 260 -33.83 5.68 -4.19
CA LEU A 260 -34.79 5.63 -5.28
C LEU A 260 -36.08 6.39 -4.89
N ASP A 261 -36.39 7.40 -5.64
CA ASP A 261 -37.72 8.05 -5.63
C ASP A 261 -38.50 7.49 -6.84
N LEU A 262 -39.41 6.56 -6.56
CA LEU A 262 -40.18 5.89 -7.60
C LEU A 262 -41.31 6.75 -8.14
N ASP A 263 -41.83 7.69 -7.35
CA ASP A 263 -42.90 8.62 -7.76
C ASP A 263 -42.31 9.67 -8.71
N ALA A 264 -41.16 10.24 -8.36
CA ALA A 264 -40.42 11.15 -9.22
C ALA A 264 -39.65 10.43 -10.34
N LYS A 265 -39.54 9.09 -10.30
CA LYS A 265 -38.76 8.26 -11.24
C LYS A 265 -37.28 8.67 -11.30
N LEU A 266 -36.68 8.92 -10.12
CA LEU A 266 -35.29 9.35 -9.99
C LEU A 266 -34.52 8.40 -9.10
N TRP A 267 -33.26 8.21 -9.43
CA TRP A 267 -32.26 7.56 -8.58
C TRP A 267 -31.17 8.56 -8.22
N THR A 268 -31.08 8.92 -6.95
CA THR A 268 -30.08 9.86 -6.44
C THR A 268 -28.93 9.12 -5.81
N ILE A 269 -27.76 9.09 -6.46
CA ILE A 269 -26.54 8.45 -5.95
C ILE A 269 -25.78 9.48 -5.13
N PRO A 270 -25.57 9.25 -3.81
CA PRO A 270 -24.90 10.22 -2.96
C PRO A 270 -23.41 10.35 -3.28
N ALA A 271 -22.84 11.52 -2.99
CA ALA A 271 -21.47 11.88 -3.34
C ALA A 271 -20.41 10.88 -2.83
N GLU A 272 -20.65 10.26 -1.68
CA GLU A 272 -19.73 9.28 -1.05
C GLU A 272 -19.55 8.03 -1.90
N ARG A 273 -20.57 7.65 -2.67
CA ARG A 273 -20.55 6.48 -3.57
C ARG A 273 -20.02 6.82 -4.95
N MET A 274 -19.93 8.09 -5.29
CA MET A 274 -19.47 8.55 -6.60
C MET A 274 -17.96 8.74 -6.65
N LYS A 275 -17.33 8.27 -7.74
CA LYS A 275 -15.89 8.48 -7.98
C LYS A 275 -15.53 9.97 -8.00
N ALA A 276 -16.42 10.81 -8.52
CA ALA A 276 -16.21 12.26 -8.64
C ALA A 276 -16.54 13.04 -7.33
N LYS A 277 -16.92 12.34 -6.24
CA LYS A 277 -17.33 12.95 -4.96
C LYS A 277 -18.43 14.01 -5.12
N ARG A 278 -19.36 13.79 -6.02
CA ARG A 278 -20.53 14.63 -6.28
C ARG A 278 -21.75 13.74 -6.42
N GLU A 279 -22.89 14.22 -5.93
CA GLU A 279 -24.17 13.59 -6.14
C GLU A 279 -24.48 13.46 -7.63
N HIS A 280 -25.13 12.37 -8.01
CA HIS A 280 -25.54 12.10 -9.38
C HIS A 280 -26.99 11.65 -9.42
N ILE A 281 -27.83 12.40 -10.15
CA ILE A 281 -29.24 12.11 -10.34
C ILE A 281 -29.42 11.41 -11.67
N VAL A 282 -30.02 10.21 -11.64
CA VAL A 282 -30.30 9.38 -12.81
C VAL A 282 -31.81 9.28 -13.02
N PRO A 283 -32.33 9.82 -14.11
CA PRO A 283 -33.75 9.61 -14.49
C PRO A 283 -33.97 8.12 -14.81
N LEU A 284 -35.07 7.56 -14.34
CA LEU A 284 -35.42 6.16 -14.53
C LEU A 284 -36.41 6.01 -15.70
N SER A 285 -35.95 5.28 -16.72
CA SER A 285 -36.82 4.89 -17.83
C SER A 285 -37.90 3.88 -17.38
N PRO A 286 -39.01 3.72 -18.14
CA PRO A 286 -39.99 2.68 -17.84
C PRO A 286 -39.35 1.29 -17.69
N GLN A 287 -38.39 0.93 -18.53
CA GLN A 287 -37.67 -0.34 -18.47
C GLN A 287 -36.85 -0.48 -17.20
N ALA A 288 -36.24 0.59 -16.72
CA ALA A 288 -35.52 0.60 -15.45
C ALA A 288 -36.47 0.40 -14.25
N LEU A 289 -37.66 0.96 -14.31
CA LEU A 289 -38.71 0.73 -13.29
C LEU A 289 -39.19 -0.72 -13.29
N GLU A 290 -39.37 -1.36 -14.46
CA GLU A 290 -39.71 -2.78 -14.57
C GLU A 290 -38.64 -3.67 -13.88
N ILE A 291 -37.38 -3.37 -14.03
CA ILE A 291 -36.30 -4.07 -13.31
C ILE A 291 -36.47 -3.89 -11.79
N LEU A 292 -36.79 -2.69 -11.33
CA LEU A 292 -37.01 -2.45 -9.91
C LEU A 292 -38.24 -3.21 -9.38
N ASP A 293 -39.30 -3.34 -10.15
CA ASP A 293 -40.49 -4.12 -9.76
C ASP A 293 -40.14 -5.61 -9.60
N VAL A 294 -39.36 -6.16 -10.51
CA VAL A 294 -38.81 -7.53 -10.35
C VAL A 294 -37.96 -7.65 -9.10
N MET A 295 -37.07 -6.70 -8.87
CA MET A 295 -36.15 -6.72 -7.72
C MET A 295 -36.85 -6.45 -6.39
N LYS A 296 -37.97 -5.72 -6.36
CA LYS A 296 -38.81 -5.55 -5.15
C LYS A 296 -39.25 -6.89 -4.57
N LEU A 297 -39.66 -7.84 -5.42
CA LEU A 297 -40.07 -9.16 -4.97
C LEU A 297 -38.91 -9.96 -4.33
N ILE A 298 -37.66 -9.61 -4.65
CA ILE A 298 -36.47 -10.36 -4.23
C ILE A 298 -35.77 -9.67 -3.05
N SER A 299 -35.69 -8.34 -3.05
CA SER A 299 -34.80 -7.59 -2.16
C SER A 299 -35.38 -6.35 -1.49
N ALA A 300 -36.71 -6.07 -1.62
CA ALA A 300 -37.31 -4.87 -1.01
C ALA A 300 -37.14 -4.81 0.54
N HIS A 301 -37.00 -5.95 1.18
CA HIS A 301 -36.76 -6.08 2.63
C HIS A 301 -35.27 -5.92 3.03
N ARG A 302 -34.40 -5.57 2.09
CA ARG A 302 -32.95 -5.41 2.25
C ARG A 302 -32.55 -3.97 1.97
N GLU A 303 -31.31 -3.60 2.32
CA GLU A 303 -30.77 -2.29 2.02
C GLU A 303 -30.49 -2.10 0.53
N HIS A 304 -29.89 -3.12 -0.10
CA HIS A 304 -29.44 -3.06 -1.50
C HIS A 304 -30.46 -3.62 -2.47
N VAL A 305 -30.62 -2.95 -3.62
CA VAL A 305 -31.41 -3.45 -4.75
C VAL A 305 -30.85 -4.78 -5.26
N PHE A 306 -29.52 -4.85 -5.37
CA PHE A 306 -28.79 -6.04 -5.81
C PHE A 306 -27.94 -6.61 -4.67
N PRO A 307 -28.51 -7.38 -3.73
CA PRO A 307 -27.77 -7.92 -2.60
C PRO A 307 -26.83 -9.05 -3.03
N SER A 308 -25.72 -9.20 -2.31
CA SER A 308 -24.80 -10.32 -2.46
C SER A 308 -25.50 -11.63 -2.06
N ARG A 309 -25.24 -12.69 -2.82
CA ARG A 309 -25.74 -14.04 -2.51
C ARG A 309 -25.13 -14.61 -1.22
N ASN A 310 -23.85 -14.33 -0.99
CA ASN A 310 -23.11 -14.90 0.13
C ASN A 310 -23.34 -14.12 1.45
N ASP A 311 -23.47 -12.81 1.36
CA ASP A 311 -23.81 -11.94 2.48
C ASP A 311 -24.83 -10.88 2.03
N PRO A 312 -26.11 -11.14 2.27
CA PRO A 312 -27.18 -10.26 1.81
C PRO A 312 -27.22 -8.86 2.44
N LYS A 313 -26.40 -8.60 3.46
CA LYS A 313 -26.20 -7.25 4.01
C LYS A 313 -25.24 -6.42 3.14
N GLN A 314 -24.50 -7.08 2.27
CA GLN A 314 -23.58 -6.43 1.34
C GLN A 314 -24.18 -6.36 -0.06
N PRO A 315 -23.77 -5.38 -0.88
CA PRO A 315 -24.16 -5.34 -2.30
C PRO A 315 -23.51 -6.50 -3.09
N MET A 316 -24.09 -6.83 -4.21
CA MET A 316 -23.48 -7.73 -5.19
C MET A 316 -22.13 -7.19 -5.63
N ASN A 317 -21.14 -8.07 -5.77
CA ASN A 317 -19.81 -7.67 -6.22
C ASN A 317 -19.88 -7.05 -7.62
N SER A 318 -19.26 -5.91 -7.82
CA SER A 318 -19.23 -5.19 -9.11
C SER A 318 -18.64 -6.00 -10.27
N GLN A 319 -17.83 -7.03 -9.96
CA GLN A 319 -17.30 -7.94 -10.97
C GLN A 319 -18.27 -9.08 -11.37
N THR A 320 -19.41 -9.20 -10.70
CA THR A 320 -20.40 -10.24 -11.01
C THR A 320 -20.92 -10.10 -12.43
N ALA A 321 -21.18 -8.89 -12.90
CA ALA A 321 -21.57 -8.64 -14.28
C ALA A 321 -20.49 -9.09 -15.28
N ASN A 322 -19.22 -8.83 -15.02
CA ASN A 322 -18.10 -9.29 -15.85
C ASN A 322 -18.03 -10.83 -15.92
N ALA A 323 -18.15 -11.49 -14.78
CA ALA A 323 -18.16 -12.95 -14.72
C ALA A 323 -19.35 -13.55 -15.48
N ALA A 324 -20.52 -12.92 -15.37
CA ALA A 324 -21.72 -13.33 -16.09
C ALA A 324 -21.57 -13.16 -17.61
N LEU A 325 -21.13 -11.98 -18.07
CA LEU A 325 -20.88 -11.70 -19.50
C LEU A 325 -19.87 -12.71 -20.09
N LYS A 326 -18.80 -13.01 -19.36
CA LYS A 326 -17.85 -14.04 -19.81
C LYS A 326 -18.51 -15.43 -19.93
N ARG A 327 -19.36 -15.81 -18.98
CA ARG A 327 -20.04 -17.11 -18.96
C ARG A 327 -21.00 -17.28 -20.13
N ILE A 328 -21.67 -16.21 -20.57
CA ILE A 328 -22.60 -16.23 -21.69
C ILE A 328 -21.96 -15.96 -23.05
N GLY A 329 -20.62 -16.09 -23.15
CA GLY A 329 -19.89 -16.06 -24.41
C GLY A 329 -19.35 -14.69 -24.85
N PHE A 330 -19.43 -13.65 -24.00
CA PHE A 330 -18.89 -12.32 -24.32
C PHE A 330 -17.49 -12.06 -23.74
N GLY A 331 -16.81 -13.11 -23.25
CA GLY A 331 -15.43 -12.98 -22.76
C GLY A 331 -14.50 -12.42 -23.84
N GLY A 332 -13.74 -11.34 -23.48
CA GLY A 332 -12.85 -10.62 -24.44
C GLY A 332 -13.57 -9.69 -25.42
N ARG A 333 -14.91 -9.75 -25.53
CA ARG A 333 -15.71 -8.90 -26.44
C ARG A 333 -16.43 -7.78 -25.70
N LEU A 334 -16.87 -8.04 -24.46
CA LEU A 334 -17.62 -7.08 -23.65
C LEU A 334 -17.23 -7.21 -22.20
N VAL A 335 -17.07 -6.08 -21.54
CA VAL A 335 -16.95 -5.95 -20.09
C VAL A 335 -18.06 -5.06 -19.55
N ALA A 336 -18.39 -5.17 -18.25
CA ALA A 336 -19.46 -4.38 -17.63
C ALA A 336 -19.30 -2.88 -17.84
N HIS A 337 -18.06 -2.37 -17.81
CA HIS A 337 -17.79 -0.97 -18.15
C HIS A 337 -18.08 -0.62 -19.61
N GLY A 338 -17.95 -1.59 -20.53
CA GLY A 338 -18.27 -1.44 -21.94
C GLY A 338 -19.77 -1.21 -22.22
N LEU A 339 -20.67 -1.62 -21.30
CA LEU A 339 -22.11 -1.32 -21.41
C LEU A 339 -22.37 0.21 -21.48
N ARG A 340 -21.62 1.01 -20.73
CA ARG A 340 -21.70 2.47 -20.82
C ARG A 340 -21.24 2.99 -22.20
N SER A 341 -20.20 2.36 -22.76
CA SER A 341 -19.72 2.74 -24.10
C SER A 341 -20.75 2.42 -25.16
N ILE A 342 -21.45 1.28 -25.09
CA ILE A 342 -22.55 0.94 -26.02
C ILE A 342 -23.63 2.03 -25.96
N ALA A 343 -24.09 2.35 -24.75
CA ALA A 343 -25.16 3.32 -24.57
C ALA A 343 -24.74 4.74 -25.03
N SER A 344 -23.52 5.16 -24.66
CA SER A 344 -22.98 6.45 -25.12
C SER A 344 -22.85 6.52 -26.65
N THR A 345 -22.38 5.45 -27.30
CA THR A 345 -22.29 5.39 -28.77
C THR A 345 -23.67 5.46 -29.40
N ALA A 346 -24.62 4.65 -28.92
CA ALA A 346 -25.99 4.66 -29.43
C ALA A 346 -26.68 6.03 -29.31
N LEU A 347 -26.50 6.73 -28.19
CA LEU A 347 -27.02 8.08 -27.99
C LEU A 347 -26.38 9.11 -28.93
N ASN A 348 -25.06 9.02 -29.13
CA ASN A 348 -24.36 9.89 -30.10
C ASN A 348 -24.85 9.64 -31.54
N GLU A 349 -25.01 8.37 -31.94
CA GLU A 349 -25.50 8.01 -33.28
C GLU A 349 -26.94 8.43 -33.49
N ALA A 350 -27.76 8.42 -32.43
CA ALA A 350 -29.13 8.93 -32.44
C ALA A 350 -29.23 10.48 -32.41
N GLY A 351 -28.09 11.19 -32.38
CA GLY A 351 -28.02 12.64 -32.47
C GLY A 351 -28.36 13.41 -31.17
N PHE A 352 -28.29 12.72 -30.01
CA PHE A 352 -28.45 13.40 -28.72
C PHE A 352 -27.32 14.39 -28.45
N ASN A 353 -27.63 15.47 -27.74
CA ASN A 353 -26.63 16.47 -27.38
C ASN A 353 -25.49 15.84 -26.55
N ALA A 354 -24.24 16.10 -26.95
CA ALA A 354 -23.07 15.56 -26.27
C ALA A 354 -23.01 15.96 -24.79
N ASP A 355 -23.44 17.16 -24.40
CA ASP A 355 -23.45 17.60 -23.00
C ASP A 355 -24.43 16.78 -22.16
N VAL A 356 -25.60 16.40 -22.74
CA VAL A 356 -26.56 15.51 -22.08
C VAL A 356 -25.97 14.11 -21.86
N ILE A 357 -25.28 13.59 -22.87
CA ILE A 357 -24.60 12.27 -22.75
C ILE A 357 -23.50 12.31 -21.69
N GLU A 358 -22.67 13.34 -21.67
CA GLU A 358 -21.62 13.52 -20.65
C GLU A 358 -22.22 13.65 -19.23
N ALA A 359 -23.34 14.37 -19.09
CA ALA A 359 -24.06 14.48 -17.84
C ALA A 359 -24.63 13.12 -17.37
N ALA A 360 -25.25 12.35 -18.26
CA ALA A 360 -25.75 11.00 -17.97
C ALA A 360 -24.60 10.04 -17.56
N LEU A 361 -23.42 10.23 -18.12
CA LEU A 361 -22.20 9.49 -17.75
C LEU A 361 -21.55 9.99 -16.44
N ALA A 362 -22.08 11.03 -15.80
CA ALA A 362 -21.42 11.67 -14.63
C ALA A 362 -19.95 12.00 -14.91
N HIS A 363 -19.62 12.46 -16.12
CA HIS A 363 -18.29 12.96 -16.42
C HIS A 363 -18.17 14.41 -15.92
N SER A 364 -17.04 14.74 -15.32
CA SER A 364 -16.77 16.12 -14.88
C SER A 364 -16.44 16.97 -16.11
N ASP A 365 -17.27 17.96 -16.39
CA ASP A 365 -16.88 18.99 -17.35
C ASP A 365 -15.67 19.78 -16.81
N LYS A 366 -14.64 19.91 -17.62
CA LYS A 366 -13.42 20.68 -17.27
C LYS A 366 -13.69 22.20 -17.29
N ASN A 367 -14.83 22.61 -17.81
CA ASN A 367 -15.19 24.01 -17.97
C ASN A 367 -16.29 24.41 -16.97
N GLU A 368 -15.94 25.21 -15.95
CA GLU A 368 -16.87 25.60 -14.88
C GLU A 368 -18.11 26.36 -15.37
N VAL A 369 -17.99 27.12 -16.46
CA VAL A 369 -19.09 27.89 -17.07
C VAL A 369 -20.12 26.98 -17.74
N ARG A 370 -19.69 25.91 -18.45
CA ARG A 370 -20.58 24.89 -19.01
C ARG A 370 -21.31 24.10 -17.95
N ARG A 371 -20.67 23.88 -16.80
CA ARG A 371 -21.19 23.10 -15.67
C ARG A 371 -22.44 23.71 -15.04
N ALA A 372 -22.49 25.04 -14.92
CA ALA A 372 -23.65 25.78 -14.39
C ALA A 372 -24.87 25.72 -15.32
N GLY A 373 -24.66 25.72 -16.65
CA GLY A 373 -25.70 25.61 -17.63
C GLY A 373 -26.36 24.24 -17.76
N ASN A 374 -25.56 23.17 -17.60
CA ASN A 374 -26.01 21.78 -17.77
C ASN A 374 -26.88 21.29 -16.59
N ALA A 375 -26.66 21.78 -15.38
CA ALA A 375 -27.47 21.42 -14.21
C ALA A 375 -28.92 21.92 -14.33
N ALA A 376 -29.15 23.02 -15.04
CA ALA A 376 -30.47 23.58 -15.28
C ALA A 376 -31.26 22.85 -16.40
N ASN A 377 -30.56 22.22 -17.36
CA ASN A 377 -31.17 21.54 -18.51
C ASN A 377 -31.52 20.06 -18.27
N LEU A 378 -31.14 19.48 -17.15
CA LEU A 378 -31.46 18.08 -16.77
C LEU A 378 -32.82 17.94 -16.08
N LEU A 379 -33.49 19.06 -15.77
CA LEU A 379 -34.79 19.13 -15.08
C LEU A 379 -35.95 19.50 -16.03
N ILE A 380 -35.70 19.58 -17.33
CA ILE A 380 -36.71 19.76 -18.40
C ILE A 380 -36.71 18.49 -19.25
#